data_4c8b472622abac90fb8b396df1b61e39
#
_entry.id   4c8b472622abac90fb8b396df1b61e39
#
_cell.length_a   1.000
_cell.length_b   1.000
_cell.length_c   1.000
_cell.angle_alpha   90.00
_cell.angle_beta   90.00
_cell.angle_gamma   90.00
#
_symmetry.space_group_name_H-M   'P 1'
#
loop_
_entity.id
_entity.type
_entity.pdbx_description
1 polymer ?
#
loop_
_entity_poly.entity_id
_entity_poly.type
_entity_poly.pdbx_seq_one_letter_code
_entity_poly.pdbx_strand_id
1 'polypeptide(L)'
;MIIQHPMLWCAVALMAGIAVGLNFPSTLCLPLLVAVFVACYLTRKTRHLHDVLALLVWGLLGCSRASIGEGRWIIGDGKVKIENRVASVQSALTARLERSGVSPRTLALCSALVVGRKDGLKRETRQAYNRAGAGHLLALSGMHLGIIYGLMYLVFIRLVRFSKWRWHALPLVLLALWGYTLVAGMPVSLVRAALMLSLMTAFSLMEYDTDPLHPLALAAIIVLLISPRALLSVSFQLSFTAVFFILALWRPLSDKFQGANWAVRLLMVSCIASFGTMPLVAYYFHQVSLVGPLFSLILIPLTTVIIYLTIAAMVLPVAPLGALLNHAEAIQNKVVALAGSIPGGVLTDVYPSKLSLVLVYGVMLVAIVRFRSR
;
A
#
# COMPACT_ATOMS: atom_id res chain seq x y z
N MET A 1 0.79 -25.77 -7.73
CA MET A 1 0.98 -24.45 -7.10
C MET A 1 1.61 -23.44 -8.05
N ILE A 2 2.75 -23.72 -8.70
CA ILE A 2 3.35 -22.82 -9.73
C ILE A 2 2.36 -22.53 -10.88
N ILE A 3 1.59 -23.54 -11.30
CA ILE A 3 0.61 -23.44 -12.38
C ILE A 3 -0.58 -22.52 -12.04
N GLN A 4 -0.92 -22.38 -10.75
CA GLN A 4 -2.07 -21.57 -10.31
C GLN A 4 -1.75 -20.07 -10.19
N HIS A 5 -0.48 -19.70 -9.92
CA HIS A 5 -0.06 -18.33 -9.70
C HIS A 5 1.28 -17.99 -10.38
N PRO A 6 1.38 -18.04 -11.72
CA PRO A 6 2.65 -17.86 -12.42
C PRO A 6 3.29 -16.49 -12.16
N MET A 7 2.50 -15.42 -12.14
CA MET A 7 3.00 -14.06 -11.87
C MET A 7 3.58 -13.90 -10.46
N LEU A 8 3.00 -14.59 -9.47
CA LEU A 8 3.54 -14.56 -8.11
C LEU A 8 4.93 -15.18 -8.05
N TRP A 9 5.14 -16.29 -8.73
CA TRP A 9 6.45 -16.94 -8.79
C TRP A 9 7.48 -16.14 -9.57
N CYS A 10 7.07 -15.47 -10.66
CA CYS A 10 7.93 -14.52 -11.36
C CYS A 10 8.35 -13.36 -10.45
N ALA A 11 7.43 -12.81 -9.66
CA ALA A 11 7.77 -11.77 -8.69
C ALA A 11 8.72 -12.25 -7.60
N VAL A 12 8.51 -13.45 -7.06
CA VAL A 12 9.40 -14.06 -6.07
C VAL A 12 10.81 -14.29 -6.65
N ALA A 13 10.89 -14.83 -7.86
CA ALA A 13 12.17 -15.04 -8.55
C ALA A 13 12.90 -13.73 -8.81
N LEU A 14 12.18 -12.70 -9.25
CA LEU A 14 12.73 -11.34 -9.43
C LEU A 14 13.26 -10.76 -8.12
N MET A 15 12.50 -10.88 -7.03
CA MET A 15 12.91 -10.41 -5.71
C MET A 15 14.16 -11.13 -5.21
N ALA A 16 14.22 -12.45 -5.36
CA ALA A 16 15.40 -13.23 -5.01
C ALA A 16 16.62 -12.80 -5.82
N GLY A 17 16.47 -12.62 -7.14
CA GLY A 17 17.52 -12.13 -8.03
C GLY A 17 18.02 -10.73 -7.65
N ILE A 18 17.11 -9.80 -7.29
CA ILE A 18 17.47 -8.47 -6.82
C ILE A 18 18.27 -8.56 -5.51
N ALA A 19 17.81 -9.37 -4.55
CA ALA A 19 18.51 -9.56 -3.28
C ALA A 19 19.95 -10.09 -3.47
N VAL A 20 20.15 -11.01 -4.42
CA VAL A 20 21.48 -11.50 -4.81
C VAL A 20 22.27 -10.39 -5.49
N GLY A 21 21.70 -9.70 -6.50
CA GLY A 21 22.38 -8.68 -7.29
C GLY A 21 22.81 -7.43 -6.52
N LEU A 22 22.13 -7.12 -5.40
CA LEU A 22 22.53 -6.02 -4.52
C LEU A 22 23.81 -6.34 -3.72
N ASN A 23 24.16 -7.62 -3.59
CA ASN A 23 25.31 -8.09 -2.80
C ASN A 23 26.47 -8.60 -3.67
N PHE A 24 26.27 -8.82 -4.97
CA PHE A 24 27.27 -9.40 -5.87
C PHE A 24 27.50 -8.54 -7.13
N PRO A 25 28.73 -8.49 -7.66
CA PRO A 25 29.02 -7.73 -8.87
C PRO A 25 28.39 -8.34 -10.13
N SER A 26 27.92 -7.48 -11.01
CA SER A 26 27.00 -7.74 -12.12
C SER A 26 27.58 -8.34 -13.37
N THR A 27 28.89 -8.42 -13.50
CA THR A 27 29.56 -8.72 -14.78
C THR A 27 29.17 -10.08 -15.39
N LEU A 28 28.76 -11.02 -14.55
CA LEU A 28 28.34 -12.37 -14.98
C LEU A 28 26.80 -12.53 -15.16
N CYS A 29 26.00 -11.62 -14.62
CA CYS A 29 24.54 -11.78 -14.64
C CYS A 29 23.92 -11.61 -16.02
N LEU A 30 24.43 -10.68 -16.83
CA LEU A 30 23.88 -10.40 -18.15
C LEU A 30 24.12 -11.53 -19.18
N PRO A 31 25.32 -12.07 -19.35
CA PRO A 31 25.54 -13.20 -20.24
C PRO A 31 24.78 -14.46 -19.80
N LEU A 32 24.70 -14.70 -18.49
CA LEU A 32 23.93 -15.80 -17.95
C LEU A 32 22.41 -15.64 -18.22
N LEU A 33 21.90 -14.42 -18.10
CA LEU A 33 20.50 -14.08 -18.43
C LEU A 33 20.19 -14.45 -19.90
N VAL A 34 21.06 -14.06 -20.82
CA VAL A 34 20.88 -14.36 -22.25
C VAL A 34 20.92 -15.86 -22.50
N ALA A 35 21.87 -16.58 -21.89
CA ALA A 35 21.98 -18.03 -22.05
C ALA A 35 20.72 -18.77 -21.53
N VAL A 36 20.22 -18.40 -20.35
CA VAL A 36 19.01 -19.02 -19.77
C VAL A 36 17.76 -18.62 -20.56
N PHE A 37 17.69 -17.40 -21.11
CA PHE A 37 16.59 -17.00 -21.98
C PHE A 37 16.53 -17.83 -23.26
N VAL A 38 17.68 -18.07 -23.89
CA VAL A 38 17.79 -18.95 -25.07
C VAL A 38 17.39 -20.38 -24.71
N ALA A 39 17.86 -20.91 -23.58
CA ALA A 39 17.48 -22.25 -23.11
C ALA A 39 15.97 -22.36 -22.84
N CYS A 40 15.36 -21.30 -22.23
CA CYS A 40 13.92 -21.22 -22.02
C CYS A 40 13.16 -21.28 -23.36
N TYR A 41 13.61 -20.54 -24.37
CA TYR A 41 13.00 -20.56 -25.70
C TYR A 41 13.11 -21.94 -26.39
N LEU A 42 14.25 -22.61 -26.25
CA LEU A 42 14.48 -23.94 -26.84
C LEU A 42 13.65 -25.06 -26.17
N THR A 43 13.39 -24.90 -24.86
CA THR A 43 12.67 -25.91 -24.04
C THR A 43 11.17 -25.66 -23.93
N ARG A 44 10.61 -24.76 -24.73
CA ARG A 44 9.17 -24.39 -24.71
C ARG A 44 8.19 -25.57 -24.87
N LYS A 45 8.65 -26.70 -25.42
CA LYS A 45 7.84 -27.93 -25.57
C LYS A 45 7.77 -28.77 -24.28
N THR A 46 8.73 -28.63 -23.36
CA THR A 46 8.77 -29.36 -22.08
C THR A 46 8.35 -28.46 -20.93
N ARG A 47 7.07 -28.55 -20.52
CA ARG A 47 6.40 -27.62 -19.64
C ARG A 47 7.15 -27.35 -18.31
N HIS A 48 7.56 -28.42 -17.62
CA HIS A 48 8.25 -28.28 -16.33
C HIS A 48 9.63 -27.61 -16.44
N LEU A 49 10.42 -27.98 -17.47
CA LEU A 49 11.73 -27.38 -17.68
C LEU A 49 11.61 -25.92 -18.12
N HIS A 50 10.61 -25.59 -18.94
CA HIS A 50 10.31 -24.25 -19.37
C HIS A 50 9.95 -23.36 -18.15
N ASP A 51 9.10 -23.84 -17.23
CA ASP A 51 8.69 -23.07 -16.04
C ASP A 51 9.87 -22.75 -15.11
N VAL A 52 10.75 -23.75 -14.88
CA VAL A 52 11.98 -23.55 -14.09
C VAL A 52 12.91 -22.54 -14.74
N LEU A 53 13.14 -22.65 -16.05
CA LEU A 53 13.99 -21.73 -16.80
C LEU A 53 13.39 -20.31 -16.85
N ALA A 54 12.06 -20.19 -16.95
CA ALA A 54 11.39 -18.89 -16.88
C ALA A 54 11.61 -18.22 -15.53
N LEU A 55 11.54 -18.96 -14.42
CA LEU A 55 11.86 -18.42 -13.09
C LEU A 55 13.32 -17.99 -12.97
N LEU A 56 14.26 -18.75 -13.57
CA LEU A 56 15.68 -18.37 -13.61
C LEU A 56 15.89 -17.09 -14.43
N VAL A 57 15.17 -16.89 -15.55
CA VAL A 57 15.20 -15.63 -16.32
C VAL A 57 14.77 -14.46 -15.43
N TRP A 58 13.68 -14.58 -14.68
CA TRP A 58 13.23 -13.52 -13.79
C TRP A 58 14.22 -13.24 -12.65
N GLY A 59 14.82 -14.29 -12.08
CA GLY A 59 15.86 -14.15 -11.05
C GLY A 59 17.10 -13.42 -11.58
N LEU A 60 17.60 -13.83 -12.75
CA LEU A 60 18.76 -13.20 -13.39
C LEU A 60 18.47 -11.76 -13.85
N LEU A 61 17.26 -11.49 -14.32
CA LEU A 61 16.81 -10.14 -14.66
C LEU A 61 16.79 -9.24 -13.43
N GLY A 62 16.35 -9.75 -12.28
CA GLY A 62 16.42 -9.04 -11.01
C GLY A 62 17.84 -8.73 -10.59
N CYS A 63 18.73 -9.74 -10.68
CA CYS A 63 20.15 -9.60 -10.37
C CYS A 63 20.83 -8.55 -11.26
N SER A 64 20.66 -8.64 -12.58
CA SER A 64 21.25 -7.70 -13.55
C SER A 64 20.70 -6.29 -13.34
N ARG A 65 19.39 -6.13 -13.09
CA ARG A 65 18.76 -4.83 -12.84
C ARG A 65 19.27 -4.17 -11.56
N ALA A 66 19.46 -4.94 -10.49
CA ALA A 66 20.02 -4.44 -9.24
C ALA A 66 21.45 -3.92 -9.39
N SER A 67 22.23 -4.57 -10.24
CA SER A 67 23.65 -4.26 -10.46
C SER A 67 23.89 -3.04 -11.34
N ILE A 68 22.99 -2.76 -12.31
CA ILE A 68 23.10 -1.58 -13.20
C ILE A 68 22.95 -0.26 -12.41
N GLY A 69 22.49 -0.36 -11.15
CA GLY A 69 22.21 0.79 -10.30
C GLY A 69 20.92 1.51 -10.68
N GLU A 70 20.48 2.41 -9.84
CA GLU A 70 19.41 3.34 -10.20
C GLU A 70 20.00 4.30 -11.24
N GLY A 71 19.65 4.11 -12.52
CA GLY A 71 19.85 5.16 -13.49
C GLY A 71 19.27 6.42 -12.90
N ARG A 72 20.08 7.44 -12.67
CA ARG A 72 19.59 8.79 -12.40
C ARG A 72 18.70 9.12 -13.58
N TRP A 73 17.41 8.95 -13.40
CA TRP A 73 16.46 9.60 -14.28
C TRP A 73 16.67 11.10 -14.04
N ILE A 74 17.56 11.67 -14.84
CA ILE A 74 17.85 13.09 -14.84
C ILE A 74 16.62 13.78 -15.42
N ILE A 75 15.64 13.97 -14.57
CA ILE A 75 14.61 14.98 -14.77
C ILE A 75 15.12 16.18 -13.94
N GLY A 76 16.22 16.80 -14.37
CA GLY A 76 16.83 17.92 -13.66
C GLY A 76 15.82 19.04 -13.42
N ASP A 77 15.74 20.01 -14.33
CA ASP A 77 14.89 21.21 -14.20
C ASP A 77 13.38 20.91 -14.18
N GLY A 78 12.94 19.84 -14.84
CA GLY A 78 11.54 19.43 -14.87
C GLY A 78 11.03 18.97 -13.50
N LYS A 79 11.83 18.24 -12.71
CA LYS A 79 11.48 17.77 -11.39
C LYS A 79 11.26 18.94 -10.42
N VAL A 80 12.17 19.91 -10.42
CA VAL A 80 12.07 21.11 -9.58
C VAL A 80 10.83 21.93 -9.93
N LYS A 81 10.51 22.11 -11.21
CA LYS A 81 9.27 22.81 -11.64
C LYS A 81 8.01 22.08 -11.19
N ILE A 82 7.97 20.76 -11.28
CA ILE A 82 6.82 19.95 -10.82
C ILE A 82 6.69 20.05 -9.31
N GLU A 83 7.77 19.88 -8.55
CA GLU A 83 7.77 19.99 -7.09
C GLU A 83 7.28 21.36 -6.62
N ASN A 84 7.72 22.45 -7.26
CA ASN A 84 7.27 23.82 -6.95
C ASN A 84 5.78 24.03 -7.25
N ARG A 85 5.27 23.49 -8.37
CA ARG A 85 3.83 23.53 -8.69
C ARG A 85 3.00 22.71 -7.72
N VAL A 86 3.45 21.52 -7.37
CA VAL A 86 2.79 20.67 -6.37
C VAL A 86 2.75 21.40 -5.02
N ALA A 87 3.86 21.97 -4.57
CA ALA A 87 3.92 22.73 -3.33
C ALA A 87 2.97 23.92 -3.33
N SER A 88 2.84 24.65 -4.44
CA SER A 88 1.90 25.78 -4.58
C SER A 88 0.43 25.31 -4.50
N VAL A 89 0.08 24.21 -5.17
CA VAL A 89 -1.27 23.61 -5.08
C VAL A 89 -1.56 23.16 -3.66
N GLN A 90 -0.62 22.45 -3.02
CA GLN A 90 -0.75 22.02 -1.63
C GLN A 90 -0.97 23.20 -0.67
N SER A 91 -0.22 24.28 -0.86
CA SER A 91 -0.37 25.51 -0.06
C SER A 91 -1.72 26.17 -0.29
N ALA A 92 -2.20 26.25 -1.53
CA ALA A 92 -3.51 26.81 -1.86
C ALA A 92 -4.65 25.98 -1.24
N LEU A 93 -4.57 24.63 -1.28
CA LEU A 93 -5.55 23.75 -0.65
C LEU A 93 -5.54 23.89 0.87
N THR A 94 -4.35 23.98 1.49
CA THR A 94 -4.22 24.17 2.94
C THR A 94 -4.78 25.53 3.36
N ALA A 95 -4.53 26.62 2.60
CA ALA A 95 -5.09 27.94 2.87
C ALA A 95 -6.63 27.96 2.74
N ARG A 96 -7.20 27.20 1.80
CA ARG A 96 -8.66 27.04 1.72
C ARG A 96 -9.23 26.33 2.94
N LEU A 97 -8.57 25.26 3.40
CA LEU A 97 -8.97 24.55 4.61
C LEU A 97 -8.89 25.46 5.84
N GLU A 98 -7.87 26.29 5.96
CA GLU A 98 -7.72 27.25 7.04
C GLU A 98 -8.87 28.27 7.09
N ARG A 99 -9.35 28.73 5.93
CA ARG A 99 -10.51 29.64 5.82
C ARG A 99 -11.81 29.04 6.36
N SER A 100 -11.93 27.72 6.47
CA SER A 100 -13.09 27.08 7.08
C SER A 100 -13.12 27.15 8.62
N GLY A 101 -12.13 27.79 9.25
CA GLY A 101 -12.09 27.98 10.72
C GLY A 101 -11.62 26.74 11.49
N VAL A 102 -10.81 25.89 10.87
CA VAL A 102 -10.21 24.74 11.56
C VAL A 102 -9.12 25.20 12.53
N SER A 103 -9.00 24.50 13.66
CA SER A 103 -7.91 24.74 14.62
C SER A 103 -6.54 24.41 14.00
N PRO A 104 -5.44 25.02 14.46
CA PRO A 104 -4.09 24.70 13.96
C PRO A 104 -3.74 23.20 14.05
N ARG A 105 -4.24 22.54 15.08
CA ARG A 105 -4.04 21.09 15.28
C ARG A 105 -4.81 20.26 14.23
N THR A 106 -6.08 20.59 14.01
CA THR A 106 -6.93 19.98 12.98
C THR A 106 -6.37 20.25 11.59
N LEU A 107 -5.90 21.47 11.31
CA LEU A 107 -5.27 21.84 10.05
C LEU A 107 -4.05 20.95 9.75
N ALA A 108 -3.18 20.76 10.75
CA ALA A 108 -1.99 19.93 10.63
C ALA A 108 -2.35 18.45 10.34
N LEU A 109 -3.34 17.92 11.06
CA LEU A 109 -3.80 16.53 10.84
C LEU A 109 -4.44 16.36 9.45
N CYS A 110 -5.39 17.21 9.10
CA CYS A 110 -6.10 17.14 7.82
C CYS A 110 -5.15 17.34 6.62
N SER A 111 -4.19 18.26 6.73
CA SER A 111 -3.17 18.48 5.70
C SER A 111 -2.25 17.25 5.53
N ALA A 112 -1.90 16.58 6.63
CA ALA A 112 -1.14 15.34 6.57
C ALA A 112 -1.92 14.18 5.93
N LEU A 113 -3.22 14.06 6.25
CA LEU A 113 -4.08 12.96 5.80
C LEU A 113 -4.50 13.08 4.32
N VAL A 114 -4.68 14.31 3.80
CA VAL A 114 -5.20 14.53 2.44
C VAL A 114 -4.13 15.06 1.50
N VAL A 115 -3.32 16.01 1.94
CA VAL A 115 -2.34 16.70 1.06
C VAL A 115 -0.92 16.13 1.21
N GLY A 116 -0.66 15.36 2.27
CA GLY A 116 0.65 14.76 2.54
C GLY A 116 1.64 15.67 3.28
N ARG A 117 1.23 16.87 3.66
CA ARG A 117 2.08 17.82 4.41
C ARG A 117 2.11 17.46 5.89
N LYS A 118 3.30 17.10 6.39
CA LYS A 118 3.51 16.64 7.79
C LYS A 118 4.16 17.70 8.67
N ASP A 119 4.46 18.87 8.11
CA ASP A 119 5.27 19.92 8.75
C ASP A 119 4.64 20.45 10.04
N GLY A 120 3.30 20.50 10.10
CA GLY A 120 2.55 20.97 11.27
C GLY A 120 2.29 19.90 12.34
N LEU A 121 2.61 18.62 12.11
CA LEU A 121 2.33 17.55 13.07
C LEU A 121 3.35 17.53 14.21
N LYS A 122 2.87 17.81 15.42
CA LYS A 122 3.69 17.76 16.63
C LYS A 122 4.22 16.36 16.91
N ARG A 123 5.42 16.25 17.49
CA ARG A 123 6.06 14.99 17.86
C ARG A 123 5.20 14.16 18.82
N GLU A 124 4.53 14.83 19.77
CA GLU A 124 3.64 14.19 20.73
C GLU A 124 2.46 13.49 20.04
N THR A 125 1.84 14.15 19.04
CA THR A 125 0.76 13.55 18.24
C THR A 125 1.25 12.29 17.53
N ARG A 126 2.41 12.35 16.88
CA ARG A 126 2.99 11.17 16.22
C ARG A 126 3.25 10.03 17.20
N GLN A 127 3.78 10.33 18.40
CA GLN A 127 4.02 9.33 19.43
C GLN A 127 2.71 8.72 19.95
N ALA A 128 1.67 9.53 20.17
CA ALA A 128 0.36 9.03 20.60
C ALA A 128 -0.25 8.05 19.60
N TYR A 129 -0.21 8.38 18.29
CA TYR A 129 -0.68 7.47 17.25
C TYR A 129 0.16 6.19 17.16
N ASN A 130 1.48 6.27 17.32
CA ASN A 130 2.35 5.11 17.33
C ASN A 130 2.04 4.18 18.52
N ARG A 131 1.86 4.74 19.72
CA ARG A 131 1.45 3.99 20.92
C ARG A 131 0.09 3.34 20.78
N ALA A 132 -0.84 3.96 20.05
CA ALA A 132 -2.14 3.37 19.75
C ALA A 132 -2.07 2.28 18.65
N GLY A 133 -0.90 2.02 18.06
CA GLY A 133 -0.78 1.15 16.87
C GLY A 133 -1.36 1.75 15.59
N ALA A 134 -1.72 3.03 15.63
CA ALA A 134 -2.37 3.77 14.56
C ALA A 134 -1.41 4.70 13.77
N GLY A 135 -0.10 4.56 13.96
CA GLY A 135 0.91 5.39 13.30
C GLY A 135 0.82 5.35 11.77
N HIS A 136 0.36 4.25 11.20
CA HIS A 136 0.11 4.10 9.78
C HIS A 136 -0.99 5.04 9.24
N LEU A 137 -1.90 5.52 10.08
CA LEU A 137 -2.94 6.49 9.71
C LEU A 137 -2.38 7.90 9.46
N LEU A 138 -1.26 8.27 10.10
CA LEU A 138 -0.62 9.60 9.89
C LEU A 138 0.22 9.67 8.61
N ALA A 139 0.48 8.55 7.99
CA ALA A 139 1.18 8.50 6.71
C ALA A 139 0.16 8.33 5.58
N LEU A 140 0.31 9.08 4.50
CA LEU A 140 -0.44 8.80 3.28
C LEU A 140 -0.17 7.36 2.85
N SER A 141 -1.20 6.54 2.92
CA SER A 141 -1.12 5.09 2.72
C SER A 141 -2.07 4.64 1.61
N GLY A 142 -1.94 3.38 1.21
CA GLY A 142 -2.87 2.75 0.28
C GLY A 142 -4.33 2.78 0.74
N MET A 143 -4.56 2.75 2.06
CA MET A 143 -5.90 2.89 2.64
C MET A 143 -6.51 4.26 2.32
N HIS A 144 -5.76 5.36 2.50
CA HIS A 144 -6.22 6.72 2.16
C HIS A 144 -6.57 6.83 0.67
N LEU A 145 -5.69 6.28 -0.18
CA LEU A 145 -5.95 6.24 -1.61
C LEU A 145 -7.19 5.39 -1.95
N GLY A 146 -7.38 4.26 -1.26
CA GLY A 146 -8.58 3.42 -1.40
C GLY A 146 -9.86 4.15 -1.00
N ILE A 147 -9.83 4.94 0.07
CA ILE A 147 -10.96 5.79 0.52
C ILE A 147 -11.30 6.83 -0.55
N ILE A 148 -10.28 7.53 -1.07
CA ILE A 148 -10.46 8.56 -2.11
C ILE A 148 -10.90 7.92 -3.44
N TYR A 149 -10.31 6.77 -3.81
CA TYR A 149 -10.74 5.99 -4.96
C TYR A 149 -12.21 5.56 -4.84
N GLY A 150 -12.64 5.09 -3.67
CA GLY A 150 -14.03 4.72 -3.39
C GLY A 150 -14.99 5.91 -3.56
N LEU A 151 -14.60 7.10 -3.11
CA LEU A 151 -15.37 8.32 -3.33
C LEU A 151 -15.46 8.68 -4.82
N MET A 152 -14.32 8.66 -5.52
CA MET A 152 -14.29 8.93 -6.97
C MET A 152 -15.13 7.93 -7.74
N TYR A 153 -14.98 6.64 -7.42
CA TYR A 153 -15.77 5.57 -8.02
C TYR A 153 -17.27 5.78 -7.79
N LEU A 154 -17.67 6.12 -6.58
CA LEU A 154 -19.06 6.39 -6.25
C LEU A 154 -19.62 7.59 -7.04
N VAL A 155 -18.85 8.67 -7.13
CA VAL A 155 -19.25 9.89 -7.84
C VAL A 155 -19.34 9.61 -9.35
N PHE A 156 -18.29 9.04 -9.94
CA PHE A 156 -18.26 8.85 -11.40
C PHE A 156 -19.19 7.72 -11.88
N ILE A 157 -19.27 6.60 -11.17
CA ILE A 157 -20.17 5.50 -11.58
C ILE A 157 -21.64 5.84 -11.33
N ARG A 158 -21.95 6.59 -10.28
CA ARG A 158 -23.32 7.04 -10.05
C ARG A 158 -23.77 8.14 -11.00
N LEU A 159 -22.87 9.02 -11.42
CA LEU A 159 -23.12 10.01 -12.47
C LEU A 159 -23.31 9.32 -13.84
N VAL A 160 -22.61 8.21 -14.09
CA VAL A 160 -22.68 7.44 -15.34
C VAL A 160 -23.60 6.22 -15.14
N ARG A 161 -24.88 6.47 -14.85
CA ARG A 161 -25.89 5.42 -14.62
C ARG A 161 -26.21 4.60 -15.87
N PHE A 162 -25.74 4.99 -17.05
CA PHE A 162 -26.01 4.33 -18.32
C PHE A 162 -24.88 3.37 -18.70
N SER A 163 -25.20 2.11 -18.93
CA SER A 163 -24.31 0.98 -19.23
C SER A 163 -23.21 1.25 -20.28
N LYS A 164 -23.53 2.03 -21.31
CA LYS A 164 -22.57 2.35 -22.40
C LYS A 164 -21.42 3.26 -21.99
N TRP A 165 -21.51 4.00 -20.88
CA TRP A 165 -20.52 4.98 -20.42
C TRP A 165 -19.54 4.43 -19.37
N ARG A 166 -19.72 3.18 -18.90
CA ARG A 166 -18.86 2.56 -17.90
C ARG A 166 -17.37 2.51 -18.34
N TRP A 167 -17.14 2.23 -19.61
CA TRP A 167 -15.80 2.19 -20.21
C TRP A 167 -15.11 3.56 -20.23
N HIS A 168 -15.87 4.65 -20.31
CA HIS A 168 -15.33 6.02 -20.28
C HIS A 168 -15.12 6.54 -18.84
N ALA A 169 -15.91 6.06 -17.88
CA ALA A 169 -15.80 6.47 -16.48
C ALA A 169 -14.47 6.00 -15.84
N LEU A 170 -13.99 4.84 -16.24
CA LEU A 170 -12.80 4.26 -15.63
C LEU A 170 -11.51 5.01 -15.94
N PRO A 171 -11.15 5.34 -17.20
CA PRO A 171 -9.99 6.18 -17.46
C PRO A 171 -10.04 7.49 -16.68
N LEU A 172 -11.23 8.06 -16.50
CA LEU A 172 -11.43 9.28 -15.72
C LEU A 172 -11.14 9.08 -14.23
N VAL A 173 -11.60 7.96 -13.64
CA VAL A 173 -11.30 7.60 -12.25
C VAL A 173 -9.80 7.37 -12.06
N LEU A 174 -9.15 6.67 -13.00
CA LEU A 174 -7.71 6.45 -12.96
C LEU A 174 -6.93 7.75 -13.13
N LEU A 175 -7.35 8.63 -14.05
CA LEU A 175 -6.75 9.95 -14.23
C LEU A 175 -6.86 10.78 -12.95
N ALA A 176 -8.03 10.78 -12.30
CA ALA A 176 -8.26 11.48 -11.03
C ALA A 176 -7.42 10.87 -9.89
N LEU A 177 -7.26 9.54 -9.85
CA LEU A 177 -6.43 8.83 -8.88
C LEU A 177 -4.96 9.22 -9.00
N TRP A 178 -4.42 9.23 -10.21
CA TRP A 178 -3.03 9.64 -10.47
C TRP A 178 -2.86 11.15 -10.29
N GLY A 179 -3.85 11.96 -10.67
CA GLY A 179 -3.89 13.40 -10.40
C GLY A 179 -3.81 13.71 -8.90
N TYR A 180 -4.61 12.99 -8.09
CA TYR A 180 -4.51 13.09 -6.63
C TYR A 180 -3.13 12.65 -6.12
N THR A 181 -2.60 11.54 -6.61
CA THR A 181 -1.27 11.04 -6.23
C THR A 181 -0.17 12.08 -6.52
N LEU A 182 -0.29 12.78 -7.65
CA LEU A 182 0.60 13.88 -8.02
C LEU A 182 0.47 15.07 -7.06
N VAL A 183 -0.76 15.52 -6.77
CA VAL A 183 -1.03 16.61 -5.81
C VAL A 183 -0.53 16.27 -4.41
N ALA A 184 -0.62 15.03 -4.01
CA ALA A 184 -0.09 14.54 -2.73
C ALA A 184 1.45 14.46 -2.69
N GLY A 185 2.16 14.84 -3.75
CA GLY A 185 3.62 14.84 -3.84
C GLY A 185 4.23 13.49 -4.20
N MET A 186 3.46 12.58 -4.78
CA MET A 186 3.90 11.25 -5.24
C MET A 186 4.68 10.44 -4.19
N PRO A 187 4.25 10.37 -2.94
CA PRO A 187 4.92 9.53 -1.95
C PRO A 187 4.91 8.08 -2.43
N VAL A 188 6.04 7.38 -2.25
CA VAL A 188 6.25 6.02 -2.78
C VAL A 188 5.14 5.05 -2.36
N SER A 189 4.58 5.20 -1.15
CA SER A 189 3.43 4.42 -0.67
C SER A 189 2.16 4.63 -1.50
N LEU A 190 1.90 5.87 -1.91
CA LEU A 190 0.72 6.23 -2.70
C LEU A 190 0.88 5.77 -4.16
N VAL A 191 2.06 5.94 -4.74
CA VAL A 191 2.37 5.47 -6.11
C VAL A 191 2.16 3.96 -6.23
N ARG A 192 2.62 3.18 -5.25
CA ARG A 192 2.38 1.73 -5.24
C ARG A 192 0.90 1.39 -5.15
N ALA A 193 0.18 2.06 -4.27
CA ALA A 193 -1.25 1.82 -4.13
C ALA A 193 -2.03 2.25 -5.39
N ALA A 194 -1.66 3.36 -6.02
CA ALA A 194 -2.23 3.79 -7.30
C ALA A 194 -1.99 2.76 -8.40
N LEU A 195 -0.78 2.21 -8.47
CA LEU A 195 -0.44 1.16 -9.42
C LEU A 195 -1.24 -0.12 -9.16
N MET A 196 -1.31 -0.58 -7.91
CA MET A 196 -2.11 -1.76 -7.53
C MET A 196 -3.59 -1.58 -7.89
N LEU A 197 -4.19 -0.44 -7.51
CA LEU A 197 -5.59 -0.14 -7.81
C LEU A 197 -5.82 -0.05 -9.33
N SER A 198 -4.90 0.56 -10.08
CA SER A 198 -4.99 0.65 -11.54
C SER A 198 -4.97 -0.73 -12.19
N LEU A 199 -4.06 -1.61 -11.75
CA LEU A 199 -3.97 -2.97 -12.26
C LEU A 199 -5.19 -3.79 -11.86
N MET A 200 -5.61 -3.77 -10.59
CA MET A 200 -6.81 -4.48 -10.14
C MET A 200 -8.05 -4.04 -10.91
N THR A 201 -8.17 -2.75 -11.17
CA THR A 201 -9.28 -2.20 -11.93
C THR A 201 -9.21 -2.61 -13.40
N ALA A 202 -8.03 -2.60 -14.02
CA ALA A 202 -7.85 -3.06 -15.40
C ALA A 202 -8.20 -4.55 -15.56
N PHE A 203 -7.72 -5.41 -14.65
CA PHE A 203 -8.04 -6.84 -14.66
C PHE A 203 -9.54 -7.09 -14.47
N SER A 204 -10.18 -6.35 -13.56
CA SER A 204 -11.64 -6.45 -13.34
C SER A 204 -12.47 -6.07 -14.57
N LEU A 205 -11.99 -5.13 -15.38
CA LEU A 205 -12.68 -4.74 -16.62
C LEU A 205 -12.51 -5.74 -17.75
N MET A 206 -11.36 -6.36 -17.83
CA MET A 206 -11.09 -7.36 -18.87
C MET A 206 -11.87 -8.66 -18.61
N GLU A 207 -12.75 -8.67 -17.57
CA GLU A 207 -13.51 -9.85 -17.13
C GLU A 207 -12.60 -11.09 -16.92
N TYR A 208 -11.32 -10.84 -16.69
CA TYR A 208 -10.38 -11.89 -16.36
C TYR A 208 -10.68 -12.34 -14.92
N ASP A 209 -11.30 -13.51 -14.79
CA ASP A 209 -11.49 -14.17 -13.48
C ASP A 209 -10.13 -14.67 -12.98
N THR A 210 -9.26 -13.73 -12.63
CA THR A 210 -7.91 -14.00 -12.15
C THR A 210 -7.86 -13.86 -10.63
N ASP A 211 -7.07 -14.71 -10.00
CA ASP A 211 -6.77 -14.55 -8.56
C ASP A 211 -6.18 -13.15 -8.30
N PRO A 212 -6.71 -12.40 -7.31
CA PRO A 212 -6.23 -11.06 -6.95
C PRO A 212 -4.72 -10.97 -6.64
N LEU A 213 -4.06 -12.09 -6.44
CA LEU A 213 -2.60 -12.15 -6.27
C LEU A 213 -1.83 -11.83 -7.57
N HIS A 214 -2.45 -11.99 -8.76
CA HIS A 214 -1.79 -11.66 -10.03
C HIS A 214 -1.55 -10.15 -10.20
N PRO A 215 -2.55 -9.27 -10.02
CA PRO A 215 -2.32 -7.82 -10.05
C PRO A 215 -1.31 -7.35 -9.00
N LEU A 216 -1.32 -7.96 -7.81
CA LEU A 216 -0.34 -7.65 -6.75
C LEU A 216 1.08 -8.03 -7.20
N ALA A 217 1.27 -9.22 -7.74
CA ALA A 217 2.56 -9.69 -8.24
C ALA A 217 3.06 -8.82 -9.40
N LEU A 218 2.18 -8.46 -10.34
CA LEU A 218 2.53 -7.57 -11.45
C LEU A 218 2.93 -6.17 -10.95
N ALA A 219 2.22 -5.63 -9.96
CA ALA A 219 2.60 -4.37 -9.33
C ALA A 219 4.00 -4.45 -8.68
N ALA A 220 4.30 -5.55 -7.98
CA ALA A 220 5.63 -5.78 -7.40
C ALA A 220 6.72 -5.82 -8.48
N ILE A 221 6.49 -6.57 -9.56
CA ILE A 221 7.41 -6.67 -10.70
C ILE A 221 7.68 -5.28 -11.28
N ILE A 222 6.65 -4.50 -11.58
CA ILE A 222 6.80 -3.16 -12.17
C ILE A 222 7.60 -2.24 -11.24
N VAL A 223 7.26 -2.19 -9.94
CA VAL A 223 7.98 -1.35 -8.97
C VAL A 223 9.45 -1.76 -8.87
N LEU A 224 9.75 -3.06 -8.83
CA LEU A 224 11.10 -3.56 -8.69
C LEU A 224 11.94 -3.43 -9.96
N LEU A 225 11.33 -3.47 -11.14
CA LEU A 225 12.00 -3.16 -12.39
C LEU A 225 12.37 -1.67 -12.50
N ILE A 226 11.53 -0.78 -11.95
CA ILE A 226 11.80 0.66 -11.92
C ILE A 226 12.86 0.97 -10.85
N SER A 227 12.68 0.46 -9.63
CA SER A 227 13.57 0.72 -8.49
C SER A 227 13.86 -0.57 -7.71
N PRO A 228 14.94 -1.30 -8.03
CA PRO A 228 15.30 -2.54 -7.33
C PRO A 228 15.52 -2.35 -5.83
N ARG A 229 16.09 -1.21 -5.42
CA ARG A 229 16.31 -0.89 -4.00
C ARG A 229 15.02 -0.75 -3.20
N ALA A 230 13.86 -0.57 -3.87
CA ALA A 230 12.57 -0.57 -3.19
C ALA A 230 12.33 -1.85 -2.38
N LEU A 231 12.91 -2.99 -2.79
CA LEU A 231 12.85 -4.24 -2.05
C LEU A 231 13.33 -4.13 -0.60
N LEU A 232 14.37 -3.32 -0.36
CA LEU A 232 14.94 -3.10 0.97
C LEU A 232 14.18 -2.02 1.77
N SER A 233 13.26 -1.31 1.15
CA SER A 233 12.51 -0.26 1.84
C SER A 233 11.43 -0.87 2.76
N VAL A 234 11.42 -0.44 4.01
CA VAL A 234 10.40 -0.84 5.01
C VAL A 234 8.98 -0.63 4.48
N SER A 235 8.78 0.48 3.79
CA SER A 235 7.49 0.84 3.21
C SER A 235 7.03 -0.14 2.13
N PHE A 236 7.93 -0.65 1.27
CA PHE A 236 7.60 -1.67 0.28
C PHE A 236 7.23 -2.98 0.96
N GLN A 237 8.08 -3.44 1.87
CA GLN A 237 7.89 -4.72 2.57
C GLN A 237 6.57 -4.74 3.34
N LEU A 238 6.27 -3.72 4.15
CA LEU A 238 5.03 -3.65 4.91
C LEU A 238 3.79 -3.58 4.01
N SER A 239 3.84 -2.77 2.94
CA SER A 239 2.69 -2.59 2.05
C SER A 239 2.36 -3.88 1.28
N PHE A 240 3.35 -4.50 0.64
CA PHE A 240 3.12 -5.72 -0.14
C PHE A 240 2.77 -6.91 0.75
N THR A 241 3.40 -7.03 1.92
CA THR A 241 3.07 -8.07 2.91
C THR A 241 1.63 -7.91 3.41
N ALA A 242 1.20 -6.71 3.80
CA ALA A 242 -0.18 -6.48 4.25
C ALA A 242 -1.20 -6.89 3.19
N VAL A 243 -1.04 -6.42 1.95
CA VAL A 243 -1.97 -6.73 0.86
C VAL A 243 -1.93 -8.22 0.50
N PHE A 244 -0.74 -8.83 0.47
CA PHE A 244 -0.59 -10.26 0.24
C PHE A 244 -1.39 -11.10 1.24
N PHE A 245 -1.22 -10.84 2.54
CA PHE A 245 -1.95 -11.56 3.59
C PHE A 245 -3.46 -11.33 3.51
N ILE A 246 -3.90 -10.10 3.25
CA ILE A 246 -5.32 -9.78 3.05
C ILE A 246 -5.87 -10.62 1.89
N LEU A 247 -5.26 -10.57 0.72
CA LEU A 247 -5.73 -11.29 -0.47
C LEU A 247 -5.66 -12.81 -0.31
N ALA A 248 -4.61 -13.30 0.37
CA ALA A 248 -4.43 -14.73 0.60
C ALA A 248 -5.43 -15.33 1.59
N LEU A 249 -5.81 -14.59 2.63
CA LEU A 249 -6.66 -15.09 3.72
C LEU A 249 -8.11 -14.60 3.64
N TRP A 250 -8.42 -13.56 2.85
CA TRP A 250 -9.75 -12.98 2.80
C TRP A 250 -10.82 -13.98 2.34
N ARG A 251 -10.63 -14.62 1.18
CA ARG A 251 -11.61 -15.57 0.63
C ARG A 251 -11.91 -16.70 1.63
N PRO A 252 -10.94 -17.51 2.09
CA PRO A 252 -11.24 -18.61 2.98
C PRO A 252 -11.84 -18.20 4.33
N LEU A 253 -11.58 -16.97 4.79
CA LEU A 253 -12.17 -16.46 6.02
C LEU A 253 -13.57 -15.89 5.78
N SER A 254 -13.78 -15.11 4.71
CA SER A 254 -15.09 -14.54 4.38
C SER A 254 -16.14 -15.63 4.14
N ASP A 255 -15.75 -16.75 3.52
CA ASP A 255 -16.64 -17.88 3.27
C ASP A 255 -17.11 -18.55 4.57
N LYS A 256 -16.27 -18.58 5.62
CA LYS A 256 -16.64 -19.08 6.94
C LYS A 256 -17.54 -18.13 7.73
N PHE A 257 -17.47 -16.84 7.45
CA PHE A 257 -18.23 -15.79 8.10
C PHE A 257 -19.25 -15.16 7.15
N GLN A 258 -19.95 -16.01 6.37
CA GLN A 258 -21.05 -15.58 5.50
C GLN A 258 -22.13 -14.90 6.34
N GLY A 259 -22.54 -13.69 5.96
CA GLY A 259 -23.48 -12.89 6.73
C GLY A 259 -22.87 -11.96 7.79
N ALA A 260 -21.54 -11.96 7.96
CA ALA A 260 -20.88 -11.00 8.85
C ALA A 260 -21.18 -9.56 8.41
N ASN A 261 -21.48 -8.71 9.40
CA ASN A 261 -21.71 -7.30 9.17
C ASN A 261 -20.38 -6.57 8.80
N TRP A 262 -20.49 -5.32 8.34
CA TRP A 262 -19.34 -4.54 7.91
C TRP A 262 -18.27 -4.37 8.98
N ALA A 263 -18.65 -4.29 10.26
CA ALA A 263 -17.72 -4.11 11.38
C ALA A 263 -16.85 -5.37 11.59
N VAL A 264 -17.46 -6.56 11.53
CA VAL A 264 -16.72 -7.82 11.59
C VAL A 264 -15.77 -7.96 10.40
N ARG A 265 -16.22 -7.61 9.20
CA ARG A 265 -15.36 -7.63 8.00
C ARG A 265 -14.18 -6.67 8.13
N LEU A 266 -14.40 -5.46 8.63
CA LEU A 266 -13.34 -4.48 8.87
C LEU A 266 -12.35 -4.98 9.92
N LEU A 267 -12.84 -5.57 11.02
CA LEU A 267 -12.00 -6.16 12.05
C LEU A 267 -11.17 -7.32 11.49
N MET A 268 -11.76 -8.21 10.69
CA MET A 268 -11.05 -9.30 10.03
C MET A 268 -9.90 -8.78 9.14
N VAL A 269 -10.16 -7.79 8.28
CA VAL A 269 -9.12 -7.20 7.43
C VAL A 269 -8.02 -6.58 8.28
N SER A 270 -8.36 -5.86 9.35
CA SER A 270 -7.39 -5.25 10.26
C SER A 270 -6.55 -6.30 10.99
N CYS A 271 -7.17 -7.40 11.46
CA CYS A 271 -6.46 -8.51 12.11
C CYS A 271 -5.52 -9.22 11.12
N ILE A 272 -5.98 -9.51 9.91
CA ILE A 272 -5.18 -10.17 8.87
C ILE A 272 -3.97 -9.31 8.50
N ALA A 273 -4.18 -8.01 8.24
CA ALA A 273 -3.12 -7.08 7.89
C ALA A 273 -2.09 -6.96 9.03
N SER A 274 -2.57 -6.81 10.26
CA SER A 274 -1.70 -6.73 11.45
C SER A 274 -0.92 -8.03 11.66
N PHE A 275 -1.58 -9.18 11.56
CA PHE A 275 -0.94 -10.49 11.68
C PHE A 275 0.18 -10.64 10.64
N GLY A 276 -0.11 -10.33 9.36
CA GLY A 276 0.87 -10.44 8.28
C GLY A 276 2.06 -9.51 8.44
N THR A 277 1.84 -8.29 8.95
CA THR A 277 2.91 -7.28 9.09
C THR A 277 3.62 -7.31 10.43
N MET A 278 3.05 -7.95 11.44
CA MET A 278 3.57 -7.96 12.81
C MET A 278 5.05 -8.35 12.93
N PRO A 279 5.58 -9.40 12.25
CA PRO A 279 6.99 -9.74 12.35
C PRO A 279 7.91 -8.64 11.81
N LEU A 280 7.54 -7.97 10.70
CA LEU A 280 8.29 -6.84 10.13
C LEU A 280 8.20 -5.61 11.03
N VAL A 281 7.03 -5.32 11.59
CA VAL A 281 6.82 -4.20 12.51
C VAL A 281 7.68 -4.40 13.77
N ALA A 282 7.69 -5.60 14.34
CA ALA A 282 8.57 -5.94 15.46
C ALA A 282 10.05 -5.75 15.11
N TYR A 283 10.46 -6.20 13.92
CA TYR A 283 11.85 -6.10 13.47
C TYR A 283 12.33 -4.67 13.23
N TYR A 284 11.49 -3.82 12.61
CA TYR A 284 11.90 -2.46 12.23
C TYR A 284 11.60 -1.41 13.29
N PHE A 285 10.53 -1.59 14.05
CA PHE A 285 10.06 -0.58 15.02
C PHE A 285 10.19 -1.03 16.47
N HIS A 286 10.60 -2.28 16.72
CA HIS A 286 10.81 -2.87 18.04
C HIS A 286 9.57 -2.79 18.95
N GLN A 287 8.39 -2.70 18.33
CA GLN A 287 7.11 -2.63 19.03
C GLN A 287 6.01 -3.36 18.26
N VAL A 288 5.04 -3.90 18.97
CA VAL A 288 3.87 -4.58 18.42
C VAL A 288 2.62 -4.10 19.13
N SER A 289 1.65 -3.55 18.41
CA SER A 289 0.36 -3.20 19.00
C SER A 289 -0.62 -4.35 18.88
N LEU A 290 -1.06 -4.85 20.05
CA LEU A 290 -2.09 -5.88 20.15
C LEU A 290 -3.49 -5.29 20.05
N VAL A 291 -3.65 -4.03 20.48
CA VAL A 291 -4.94 -3.32 20.47
C VAL A 291 -5.23 -2.62 19.15
N GLY A 292 -4.20 -2.42 18.31
CA GLY A 292 -4.31 -1.70 17.04
C GLY A 292 -5.45 -2.19 16.12
N PRO A 293 -5.61 -3.50 15.87
CA PRO A 293 -6.70 -4.01 15.04
C PRO A 293 -8.09 -3.66 15.58
N LEU A 294 -8.28 -3.74 16.91
CA LEU A 294 -9.55 -3.41 17.55
C LEU A 294 -9.88 -1.93 17.42
N PHE A 295 -8.92 -1.05 17.71
CA PHE A 295 -9.10 0.39 17.59
C PHE A 295 -9.21 0.86 16.14
N SER A 296 -8.66 0.11 15.18
CA SER A 296 -8.85 0.37 13.75
C SER A 296 -10.32 0.32 13.33
N LEU A 297 -11.16 -0.45 14.03
CA LEU A 297 -12.60 -0.50 13.81
C LEU A 297 -13.29 0.87 14.00
N ILE A 298 -12.78 1.70 14.89
CA ILE A 298 -13.29 3.05 15.15
C ILE A 298 -12.48 4.08 14.36
N LEU A 299 -11.16 3.95 14.37
CA LEU A 299 -10.27 4.94 13.77
C LEU A 299 -10.36 4.99 12.23
N ILE A 300 -10.56 3.87 11.54
CA ILE A 300 -10.65 3.86 10.07
C ILE A 300 -11.92 4.59 9.58
N PRO A 301 -13.14 4.27 10.07
CA PRO A 301 -14.33 5.02 9.70
C PRO A 301 -14.23 6.51 10.03
N LEU A 302 -13.70 6.83 11.22
CA LEU A 302 -13.54 8.23 11.65
C LEU A 302 -12.53 8.97 10.76
N THR A 303 -11.39 8.36 10.43
CA THR A 303 -10.43 8.90 9.47
C THR A 303 -11.07 9.08 8.09
N THR A 304 -11.93 8.16 7.66
CA THR A 304 -12.68 8.26 6.39
C THR A 304 -13.58 9.50 6.38
N VAL A 305 -14.31 9.73 7.48
CA VAL A 305 -15.16 10.94 7.64
C VAL A 305 -14.29 12.19 7.61
N ILE A 306 -13.17 12.21 8.34
CA ILE A 306 -12.23 13.35 8.34
C ILE A 306 -11.70 13.63 6.93
N ILE A 307 -11.31 12.62 6.18
CA ILE A 307 -10.83 12.79 4.80
C ILE A 307 -11.92 13.41 3.91
N TYR A 308 -13.14 12.90 3.97
CA TYR A 308 -14.26 13.44 3.16
C TYR A 308 -14.64 14.85 3.54
N LEU A 309 -14.73 15.15 4.84
CA LEU A 309 -14.98 16.50 5.33
C LEU A 309 -13.84 17.45 4.95
N THR A 310 -12.59 17.00 5.01
CA THR A 310 -11.42 17.80 4.60
C THR A 310 -11.49 18.16 3.12
N ILE A 311 -11.80 17.17 2.26
CA ILE A 311 -11.97 17.42 0.81
C ILE A 311 -13.13 18.39 0.59
N ALA A 312 -14.26 18.21 1.27
CA ALA A 312 -15.40 19.10 1.18
C ALA A 312 -15.04 20.53 1.63
N ALA A 313 -14.31 20.71 2.73
CA ALA A 313 -13.86 22.01 3.23
C ALA A 313 -12.82 22.68 2.33
N MET A 314 -11.99 21.92 1.63
CA MET A 314 -11.07 22.44 0.61
C MET A 314 -11.81 22.95 -0.63
N VAL A 315 -12.95 22.33 -0.99
CA VAL A 315 -13.81 22.75 -2.11
C VAL A 315 -14.70 23.91 -1.69
N LEU A 316 -15.35 23.79 -0.54
CA LEU A 316 -16.29 24.75 0.04
C LEU A 316 -15.82 25.18 1.43
N PRO A 317 -15.00 26.23 1.55
CA PRO A 317 -14.43 26.68 2.82
C PRO A 317 -15.48 27.44 3.66
N VAL A 318 -16.37 26.71 4.34
CA VAL A 318 -17.42 27.25 5.19
C VAL A 318 -17.22 26.84 6.65
N ALA A 319 -17.54 27.75 7.59
CA ALA A 319 -17.32 27.54 9.03
C ALA A 319 -17.96 26.28 9.61
N PRO A 320 -19.17 25.83 9.20
CA PRO A 320 -19.76 24.59 9.72
C PRO A 320 -18.91 23.35 9.44
N LEU A 321 -18.26 23.26 8.24
CA LEU A 321 -17.37 22.15 7.91
C LEU A 321 -16.11 22.17 8.78
N GLY A 322 -15.56 23.34 9.06
CA GLY A 322 -14.42 23.49 9.97
C GLY A 322 -14.77 23.08 11.40
N ALA A 323 -15.95 23.44 11.89
CA ALA A 323 -16.43 23.02 13.20
C ALA A 323 -16.59 21.49 13.29
N LEU A 324 -17.19 20.86 12.29
CA LEU A 324 -17.31 19.41 12.21
C LEU A 324 -15.94 18.70 12.18
N LEU A 325 -14.98 19.25 11.44
CA LEU A 325 -13.61 18.74 11.40
C LEU A 325 -12.93 18.83 12.77
N ASN A 326 -13.07 19.94 13.47
CA ASN A 326 -12.51 20.11 14.81
C ASN A 326 -13.11 19.10 15.80
N HIS A 327 -14.40 18.82 15.71
CA HIS A 327 -15.04 17.81 16.55
C HIS A 327 -14.59 16.39 16.20
N ALA A 328 -14.55 16.05 14.91
CA ALA A 328 -14.10 14.75 14.45
C ALA A 328 -12.63 14.45 14.84
N GLU A 329 -11.75 15.45 14.70
CA GLU A 329 -10.35 15.36 15.15
C GLU A 329 -10.27 15.17 16.68
N ALA A 330 -11.04 15.92 17.45
CA ALA A 330 -11.06 15.79 18.90
C ALA A 330 -11.51 14.39 19.34
N ILE A 331 -12.53 13.83 18.69
CA ILE A 331 -12.98 12.43 18.93
C ILE A 331 -11.86 11.47 18.58
N GLN A 332 -11.23 11.63 17.42
CA GLN A 332 -10.14 10.75 16.96
C GLN A 332 -8.97 10.75 17.96
N ASN A 333 -8.59 11.92 18.46
CA ASN A 333 -7.52 12.01 19.46
C ASN A 333 -7.89 11.39 20.80
N LYS A 334 -9.16 11.49 21.23
CA LYS A 334 -9.63 10.80 22.45
C LYS A 334 -9.53 9.28 22.28
N VAL A 335 -9.93 8.75 21.12
CA VAL A 335 -9.83 7.30 20.82
C VAL A 335 -8.36 6.86 20.78
N VAL A 336 -7.48 7.66 20.17
CA VAL A 336 -6.04 7.38 20.12
C VAL A 336 -5.43 7.41 21.53
N ALA A 337 -5.80 8.40 22.36
CA ALA A 337 -5.34 8.49 23.74
C ALA A 337 -5.81 7.28 24.56
N LEU A 338 -7.07 6.86 24.41
CA LEU A 338 -7.62 5.67 25.06
C LEU A 338 -6.87 4.40 24.64
N ALA A 339 -6.63 4.22 23.32
CA ALA A 339 -5.88 3.08 22.84
C ALA A 339 -4.45 3.02 23.40
N GLY A 340 -3.79 4.17 23.49
CA GLY A 340 -2.44 4.31 24.04
C GLY A 340 -2.33 4.18 25.57
N SER A 341 -3.45 4.27 26.30
CA SER A 341 -3.49 4.15 27.74
C SER A 341 -3.71 2.71 28.25
N ILE A 342 -4.01 1.76 27.35
CA ILE A 342 -4.27 0.36 27.74
C ILE A 342 -2.94 -0.31 28.15
N PRO A 343 -2.80 -0.74 29.42
CA PRO A 343 -1.61 -1.44 29.86
C PRO A 343 -1.43 -2.76 29.08
N GLY A 344 -0.21 -3.00 28.59
CA GLY A 344 0.05 -4.20 27.76
C GLY A 344 -0.52 -4.15 26.35
N GLY A 345 -1.21 -3.09 25.97
CA GLY A 345 -1.78 -2.92 24.60
C GLY A 345 -0.73 -2.80 23.51
N VAL A 346 0.47 -2.38 23.86
CA VAL A 346 1.65 -2.34 22.99
C VAL A 346 2.82 -3.02 23.67
N LEU A 347 3.35 -4.03 23.02
CA LEU A 347 4.59 -4.68 23.43
C LEU A 347 5.75 -3.85 22.89
N THR A 348 6.60 -3.36 23.77
CA THR A 348 7.84 -2.65 23.44
C THR A 348 9.03 -3.59 23.61
N ASP A 349 10.19 -3.17 23.11
CA ASP A 349 11.46 -3.88 23.29
C ASP A 349 11.49 -5.30 22.69
N VAL A 350 10.79 -5.47 21.55
CA VAL A 350 10.78 -6.72 20.79
C VAL A 350 11.83 -6.67 19.71
N TYR A 351 12.91 -7.46 19.87
CA TYR A 351 14.08 -7.48 18.95
C TYR A 351 14.22 -8.85 18.27
N PRO A 352 13.37 -9.19 17.27
CA PRO A 352 13.50 -10.44 16.54
C PRO A 352 14.76 -10.45 15.69
N SER A 353 15.47 -11.59 15.64
CA SER A 353 16.60 -11.78 14.74
C SER A 353 16.12 -11.96 13.28
N LYS A 354 17.03 -11.75 12.31
CA LYS A 354 16.72 -12.02 10.89
C LYS A 354 16.31 -13.48 10.66
N LEU A 355 16.94 -14.41 11.39
CA LEU A 355 16.61 -15.82 11.30
C LEU A 355 15.19 -16.11 11.83
N SER A 356 14.82 -15.55 12.99
CA SER A 356 13.48 -15.70 13.54
C SER A 356 12.42 -15.10 12.61
N LEU A 357 12.71 -13.96 11.94
CA LEU A 357 11.82 -13.37 10.95
C LEU A 357 11.56 -14.33 9.78
N VAL A 358 12.60 -14.93 9.21
CA VAL A 358 12.49 -15.90 8.10
C VAL A 358 11.71 -17.13 8.53
N LEU A 359 12.00 -17.68 9.73
CA LEU A 359 11.29 -18.85 10.24
C LEU A 359 9.80 -18.57 10.47
N VAL A 360 9.46 -17.43 11.09
CA VAL A 360 8.06 -17.04 11.32
C VAL A 360 7.30 -16.92 10.00
N TYR A 361 7.86 -16.21 9.00
CA TYR A 361 7.21 -16.12 7.69
C TYR A 361 7.14 -17.47 6.98
N GLY A 362 8.14 -18.33 7.12
CA GLY A 362 8.10 -19.70 6.62
C GLY A 362 6.92 -20.50 7.17
N VAL A 363 6.74 -20.47 8.50
CA VAL A 363 5.59 -21.12 9.18
C VAL A 363 4.27 -20.50 8.73
N MET A 364 4.18 -19.17 8.67
CA MET A 364 2.96 -18.48 8.23
C MET A 364 2.58 -18.87 6.79
N LEU A 365 3.54 -18.94 5.86
CA LEU A 365 3.29 -19.33 4.48
C LEU A 365 2.82 -20.79 4.36
N VAL A 366 3.46 -21.71 5.10
CA VAL A 366 3.01 -23.13 5.15
C VAL A 366 1.59 -23.23 5.70
N ALA A 367 1.28 -22.46 6.74
CA ALA A 367 -0.07 -22.43 7.31
C ALA A 367 -1.11 -21.90 6.29
N ILE A 368 -0.79 -20.81 5.56
CA ILE A 368 -1.66 -20.26 4.52
C ILE A 368 -1.91 -21.29 3.40
N VAL A 369 -0.84 -21.97 2.93
CA VAL A 369 -0.97 -22.97 1.87
C VAL A 369 -1.89 -24.12 2.32
N ARG A 370 -1.70 -24.63 3.53
CA ARG A 370 -2.57 -25.68 4.09
C ARG A 370 -4.00 -25.22 4.31
N PHE A 371 -4.18 -23.95 4.68
CA PHE A 371 -5.52 -23.39 4.91
C PHE A 371 -6.29 -23.18 3.61
N ARG A 372 -5.62 -22.80 2.52
CA ARG A 372 -6.22 -22.65 1.19
C ARG A 372 -6.47 -23.97 0.45
N SER A 373 -5.79 -25.05 0.84
CA SER A 373 -5.97 -26.37 0.24
C SER A 373 -7.12 -27.18 0.85
N ARG A 374 -7.72 -26.67 1.91
CA ARG A 374 -8.94 -27.22 2.53
C ARG A 374 -10.18 -26.47 2.08
#